data_276873735cd8c986dd0a974688440f54
#
_entry.id   276873735cd8c986dd0a974688440f54
#
_cell.length_a   1.000
_cell.length_b   1.000
_cell.length_c   1.000
_cell.angle_alpha   90.00
_cell.angle_beta   90.00
_cell.angle_gamma   90.00
#
_symmetry.space_group_name_H-M   'P 1'
#
loop_
_entity.id
_entity.type
_entity.pdbx_description
1 polymer ?
#
loop_
_entity_poly.entity_id
_entity_poly.type
_entity_poly.pdbx_seq_one_letter_code
_entity_poly.pdbx_strand_id
1 'polypeptide(L)'
;MGFWSATALVVGNMIGSGVFLLPASLAPYGQASLYGWALSASGALLLAGVFAYLSRRHPVAGGPYAYARIAFGDLTGFIMAWSYWISVWCAVAAIAVAFAGSVAAIFPALATPANEAACALIVLWLGTAFNIAGVRTAGIAQLVITILKLLPLFVIIAVGASKLDAQSFTPFNPSGQSWLSVTTVTAALALWALQGMECATIPAEHVDDAEKTIPRATLLGVALAAAVTITACTVVLGLVPLDRLAMSTAPFADAASRLWGQGAGTAMAVAMAVSCLGALNGWILVQGQVPYAAACDGLFPAYFARVDANGTPRIGLVVGSVLATLLVLANFAGSLVAVFTASILLATAAALLPYAFSAAAMLRLESRLDRPSGWRLGVAALAFVYGLWALVGTGAEALIWGAGLLLAGMPFHFLRRR
;
A
#
# COMPACT_ATOMS: atom_id res chain seq x y z
N MET A 1 -14.41 17.93 -2.29
CA MET A 1 -13.56 17.16 -3.23
C MET A 1 -14.46 16.35 -4.13
N GLY A 2 -14.44 16.63 -5.46
CA GLY A 2 -15.32 15.97 -6.41
C GLY A 2 -14.88 14.56 -6.81
N PHE A 3 -15.69 13.88 -7.63
CA PHE A 3 -15.50 12.48 -8.05
C PHE A 3 -14.11 12.17 -8.64
N TRP A 4 -13.63 12.98 -9.58
CA TRP A 4 -12.33 12.74 -10.21
C TRP A 4 -11.15 12.95 -9.27
N SER A 5 -11.24 13.91 -8.34
CA SER A 5 -10.23 14.12 -7.30
C SER A 5 -10.20 12.96 -6.30
N ALA A 6 -11.37 12.43 -5.93
CA ALA A 6 -11.47 11.26 -5.06
C ALA A 6 -10.94 9.99 -5.77
N THR A 7 -11.26 9.80 -7.07
CA THR A 7 -10.70 8.71 -7.88
C THR A 7 -9.18 8.83 -8.02
N ALA A 8 -8.66 10.04 -8.29
CA ALA A 8 -7.23 10.29 -8.36
C ALA A 8 -6.51 10.05 -7.04
N LEU A 9 -7.18 10.30 -5.90
CA LEU A 9 -6.66 9.99 -4.58
C LEU A 9 -6.49 8.47 -4.39
N VAL A 10 -7.50 7.68 -4.75
CA VAL A 10 -7.43 6.21 -4.71
C VAL A 10 -6.33 5.70 -5.62
N VAL A 11 -6.37 6.03 -6.92
CA VAL A 11 -5.37 5.59 -7.91
C VAL A 11 -3.97 6.05 -7.53
N GLY A 12 -3.83 7.30 -7.06
CA GLY A 12 -2.54 7.88 -6.70
C GLY A 12 -1.92 7.22 -5.45
N ASN A 13 -2.73 6.76 -4.50
CA ASN A 13 -2.22 6.05 -3.32
C ASN A 13 -1.93 4.57 -3.61
N MET A 14 -2.73 3.92 -4.45
CA MET A 14 -2.49 2.54 -4.89
C MET A 14 -1.27 2.44 -5.82
N ILE A 15 -1.21 3.28 -6.86
CA ILE A 15 -0.06 3.35 -7.77
C ILE A 15 1.00 4.26 -7.14
N GLY A 16 1.70 3.71 -6.18
CA GLY A 16 2.84 4.31 -5.51
C GLY A 16 4.14 3.60 -5.90
N SER A 17 5.11 3.69 -5.01
CA SER A 17 6.42 3.01 -5.15
C SER A 17 6.32 1.49 -5.19
N GLY A 18 5.27 0.91 -4.58
CA GLY A 18 5.10 -0.53 -4.49
C GLY A 18 5.10 -1.22 -5.86
N VAL A 19 4.49 -0.60 -6.85
CA VAL A 19 4.44 -1.13 -8.21
C VAL A 19 5.83 -1.30 -8.81
N PHE A 20 6.71 -0.31 -8.60
CA PHE A 20 7.99 -0.24 -9.33
C PHE A 20 9.02 -1.28 -8.89
N LEU A 21 9.02 -1.71 -7.63
CA LEU A 21 9.96 -2.73 -7.14
C LEU A 21 9.31 -4.13 -7.02
N LEU A 22 7.98 -4.20 -7.05
CA LEU A 22 7.24 -5.46 -6.92
C LEU A 22 7.62 -6.54 -7.95
N PRO A 23 7.92 -6.22 -9.24
CA PRO A 23 8.39 -7.24 -10.17
C PRO A 23 9.62 -8.01 -9.69
N ALA A 24 10.55 -7.37 -8.97
CA ALA A 24 11.69 -8.05 -8.38
C ALA A 24 11.28 -9.08 -7.31
N SER A 25 10.33 -8.72 -6.44
CA SER A 25 9.78 -9.64 -5.42
C SER A 25 8.96 -10.78 -6.02
N LEU A 26 8.38 -10.60 -7.21
CA LEU A 26 7.60 -11.60 -7.93
C LEU A 26 8.45 -12.47 -8.87
N ALA A 27 9.65 -12.03 -9.24
CA ALA A 27 10.53 -12.72 -10.17
C ALA A 27 10.83 -14.18 -9.80
N PRO A 28 11.03 -14.55 -8.51
CA PRO A 28 11.22 -15.95 -8.10
C PRO A 28 10.05 -16.87 -8.47
N TYR A 29 8.86 -16.31 -8.66
CA TYR A 29 7.63 -17.06 -9.01
C TYR A 29 7.29 -16.98 -10.50
N GLY A 30 7.99 -16.14 -11.24
CA GLY A 30 7.78 -15.94 -12.67
C GLY A 30 6.35 -15.55 -13.02
N GLN A 31 5.88 -16.01 -14.18
CA GLN A 31 4.54 -15.70 -14.67
C GLN A 31 3.42 -16.41 -13.88
N ALA A 32 3.74 -17.41 -13.06
CA ALA A 32 2.78 -18.03 -12.15
C ALA A 32 2.22 -17.02 -11.13
N SER A 33 2.92 -15.90 -10.89
CA SER A 33 2.41 -14.76 -10.11
C SER A 33 1.11 -14.15 -10.66
N LEU A 34 0.75 -14.38 -11.93
CA LEU A 34 -0.53 -13.97 -12.52
C LEU A 34 -1.74 -14.55 -11.77
N TYR A 35 -1.63 -15.77 -11.24
CA TYR A 35 -2.70 -16.33 -10.40
C TYR A 35 -2.88 -15.54 -9.10
N GLY A 36 -1.76 -15.13 -8.48
CA GLY A 36 -1.80 -14.25 -7.32
C GLY A 36 -2.39 -12.88 -7.64
N TRP A 37 -2.04 -12.30 -8.79
CA TRP A 37 -2.62 -11.04 -9.26
C TRP A 37 -4.13 -11.15 -9.49
N ALA A 38 -4.60 -12.20 -10.19
CA ALA A 38 -6.03 -12.40 -10.45
C ALA A 38 -6.83 -12.52 -9.14
N LEU A 39 -6.30 -13.27 -8.18
CA LEU A 39 -6.94 -13.46 -6.88
C LEU A 39 -6.90 -12.18 -6.05
N SER A 40 -5.77 -11.47 -6.01
CA SER A 40 -5.66 -10.19 -5.30
C SER A 40 -6.53 -9.10 -5.89
N ALA A 41 -6.61 -8.97 -7.21
CA ALA A 41 -7.50 -8.02 -7.85
C ALA A 41 -8.97 -8.30 -7.53
N SER A 42 -9.38 -9.58 -7.56
CA SER A 42 -10.73 -10.01 -7.18
C SER A 42 -11.02 -9.69 -5.71
N GLY A 43 -10.08 -10.02 -4.82
CA GLY A 43 -10.19 -9.72 -3.40
C GLY A 43 -10.21 -8.21 -3.09
N ALA A 44 -9.38 -7.43 -3.76
CA ALA A 44 -9.36 -5.98 -3.63
C ALA A 44 -10.69 -5.34 -4.10
N LEU A 45 -11.29 -5.85 -5.18
CA LEU A 45 -12.62 -5.40 -5.63
C LEU A 45 -13.73 -5.77 -4.63
N LEU A 46 -13.66 -6.95 -4.01
CA LEU A 46 -14.59 -7.33 -2.94
C LEU A 46 -14.45 -6.40 -1.73
N LEU A 47 -13.21 -6.11 -1.28
CA LEU A 47 -12.92 -5.18 -0.20
C LEU A 47 -13.34 -3.75 -0.56
N ALA A 48 -13.10 -3.29 -1.78
CA ALA A 48 -13.58 -2.01 -2.28
C ALA A 48 -15.12 -1.91 -2.23
N GLY A 49 -15.82 -3.00 -2.55
CA GLY A 49 -17.28 -3.11 -2.39
C GLY A 49 -17.72 -2.98 -0.92
N VAL A 50 -16.96 -3.58 0.02
CA VAL A 50 -17.19 -3.43 1.46
C VAL A 50 -17.02 -1.97 1.89
N PHE A 51 -15.90 -1.32 1.51
CA PHE A 51 -15.66 0.09 1.83
C PHE A 51 -16.69 1.02 1.19
N ALA A 52 -17.08 0.75 -0.05
CA ALA A 52 -18.12 1.48 -0.74
C ALA A 52 -19.48 1.38 -0.03
N TYR A 53 -19.82 0.21 0.48
CA TYR A 53 -21.04 0.01 1.26
C TYR A 53 -20.97 0.73 2.61
N LEU A 54 -19.87 0.56 3.36
CA LEU A 54 -19.74 1.12 4.70
C LEU A 54 -19.67 2.65 4.66
N SER A 55 -18.90 3.23 3.72
CA SER A 55 -18.81 4.69 3.57
C SER A 55 -20.15 5.35 3.17
N ARG A 56 -20.98 4.64 2.43
CA ARG A 56 -22.33 5.12 2.09
C ARG A 56 -23.27 5.13 3.28
N ARG A 57 -23.17 4.11 4.16
CA ARG A 57 -24.03 3.95 5.33
C ARG A 57 -23.55 4.71 6.56
N HIS A 58 -22.25 4.84 6.67
CA HIS A 58 -21.54 5.44 7.80
C HIS A 58 -20.43 6.37 7.25
N PRO A 59 -20.76 7.57 6.77
CA PRO A 59 -19.81 8.53 6.21
C PRO A 59 -19.01 9.22 7.33
N VAL A 60 -18.27 8.41 8.09
CA VAL A 60 -17.43 8.87 9.21
C VAL A 60 -15.96 8.87 8.80
N ALA A 61 -15.18 9.84 9.31
CA ALA A 61 -13.75 9.87 9.13
C ALA A 61 -13.07 8.69 9.86
N GLY A 62 -11.87 8.30 9.39
CA GLY A 62 -11.09 7.23 10.02
C GLY A 62 -11.08 5.90 9.25
N GLY A 63 -12.01 5.70 8.29
CA GLY A 63 -11.99 4.53 7.41
C GLY A 63 -12.10 3.20 8.15
N PRO A 64 -11.18 2.24 7.89
CA PRO A 64 -11.32 0.86 8.35
C PRO A 64 -11.51 0.67 9.85
N TYR A 65 -10.78 1.43 10.70
CA TYR A 65 -10.90 1.27 12.15
C TYR A 65 -12.23 1.82 12.68
N ALA A 66 -12.77 2.88 12.07
CA ALA A 66 -14.03 3.47 12.49
C ALA A 66 -15.19 2.49 12.25
N TYR A 67 -15.21 1.79 11.12
CA TYR A 67 -16.20 0.76 10.82
C TYR A 67 -16.12 -0.41 11.79
N ALA A 68 -14.91 -0.87 12.12
CA ALA A 68 -14.70 -1.92 13.13
C ALA A 68 -15.18 -1.47 14.52
N ARG A 69 -14.93 -0.20 14.90
CA ARG A 69 -15.42 0.39 16.15
C ARG A 69 -16.93 0.42 16.23
N ILE A 70 -17.61 0.88 15.17
CA ILE A 70 -19.08 0.94 15.09
C ILE A 70 -19.69 -0.45 15.29
N ALA A 71 -19.10 -1.47 14.67
CA ALA A 71 -19.63 -2.82 14.72
C ALA A 71 -19.30 -3.57 16.01
N PHE A 72 -18.09 -3.40 16.58
CA PHE A 72 -17.54 -4.28 17.62
C PHE A 72 -17.08 -3.55 18.89
N GLY A 73 -17.13 -2.22 18.90
CA GLY A 73 -16.78 -1.41 20.08
C GLY A 73 -15.32 -0.97 20.12
N ASP A 74 -14.98 -0.23 21.19
CA ASP A 74 -13.74 0.53 21.32
C ASP A 74 -12.46 -0.31 21.30
N LEU A 75 -12.46 -1.49 21.94
CA LEU A 75 -11.28 -2.37 21.96
C LEU A 75 -10.91 -2.82 20.53
N THR A 76 -11.91 -3.26 19.76
CA THR A 76 -11.70 -3.64 18.37
C THR A 76 -11.27 -2.44 17.54
N GLY A 77 -11.91 -1.28 17.72
CA GLY A 77 -11.51 -0.02 17.09
C GLY A 77 -10.05 0.31 17.37
N PHE A 78 -9.60 0.20 18.62
CA PHE A 78 -8.20 0.42 19.01
C PHE A 78 -7.25 -0.55 18.29
N ILE A 79 -7.53 -1.86 18.34
CA ILE A 79 -6.67 -2.87 17.71
C ILE A 79 -6.57 -2.63 16.20
N MET A 80 -7.68 -2.29 15.54
CA MET A 80 -7.71 -2.01 14.11
C MET A 80 -6.98 -0.71 13.76
N ALA A 81 -7.11 0.35 14.56
CA ALA A 81 -6.37 1.59 14.37
C ALA A 81 -4.86 1.38 14.55
N TRP A 82 -4.47 0.62 15.58
CA TRP A 82 -3.07 0.28 15.85
C TRP A 82 -2.47 -0.56 14.72
N SER A 83 -3.17 -1.60 14.28
CA SER A 83 -2.77 -2.44 13.14
C SER A 83 -2.62 -1.62 11.86
N TYR A 84 -3.58 -0.76 11.56
CA TYR A 84 -3.52 0.09 10.38
C TYR A 84 -2.34 1.07 10.46
N TRP A 85 -2.05 1.63 11.63
CA TRP A 85 -0.87 2.50 11.81
C TRP A 85 0.45 1.74 11.62
N ILE A 86 0.53 0.47 12.08
CA ILE A 86 1.67 -0.41 11.77
C ILE A 86 1.84 -0.52 10.26
N SER A 87 0.78 -0.82 9.52
CA SER A 87 0.85 -0.96 8.07
C SER A 87 1.37 0.30 7.39
N VAL A 88 0.97 1.48 7.88
CA VAL A 88 1.34 2.77 7.30
C VAL A 88 2.83 3.07 7.46
N TRP A 89 3.43 2.91 8.66
CA TRP A 89 4.86 3.20 8.80
C TRP A 89 5.74 2.10 8.17
N CYS A 90 5.27 0.86 8.07
CA CYS A 90 5.93 -0.16 7.25
C CYS A 90 5.90 0.21 5.75
N ALA A 91 4.76 0.75 5.29
CA ALA A 91 4.63 1.26 3.93
C ALA A 91 5.60 2.42 3.66
N VAL A 92 5.72 3.36 4.59
CA VAL A 92 6.67 4.48 4.49
C VAL A 92 8.11 3.96 4.35
N ALA A 93 8.50 2.95 5.14
CA ALA A 93 9.80 2.30 5.01
C ALA A 93 10.01 1.68 3.62
N ALA A 94 9.04 0.88 3.14
CA ALA A 94 9.11 0.25 1.82
C ALA A 94 9.22 1.27 0.67
N ILE A 95 8.48 2.37 0.76
CA ILE A 95 8.51 3.45 -0.23
C ILE A 95 9.88 4.15 -0.25
N ALA A 96 10.45 4.42 0.92
CA ALA A 96 11.78 5.04 1.03
C ALA A 96 12.87 4.12 0.45
N VAL A 97 12.76 2.80 0.66
CA VAL A 97 13.65 1.79 0.09
C VAL A 97 13.54 1.75 -1.44
N ALA A 98 12.31 1.78 -1.99
CA ALA A 98 12.09 1.81 -3.43
C ALA A 98 12.62 3.11 -4.08
N PHE A 99 12.53 4.23 -3.38
CA PHE A 99 13.18 5.48 -3.80
C PHE A 99 14.69 5.33 -3.88
N ALA A 100 15.32 4.76 -2.84
CA ALA A 100 16.77 4.55 -2.81
C ALA A 100 17.25 3.66 -3.97
N GLY A 101 16.50 2.59 -4.30
CA GLY A 101 16.79 1.76 -5.47
C GLY A 101 16.73 2.54 -6.79
N SER A 102 15.75 3.43 -6.93
CA SER A 102 15.67 4.31 -8.10
C SER A 102 16.87 5.26 -8.20
N VAL A 103 17.32 5.82 -7.06
CA VAL A 103 18.52 6.68 -7.00
C VAL A 103 19.78 5.90 -7.32
N ALA A 104 19.92 4.67 -6.81
CA ALA A 104 21.06 3.79 -7.12
C ALA A 104 21.13 3.46 -8.62
N ALA A 105 20.00 3.31 -9.29
CA ALA A 105 19.95 3.11 -10.74
C ALA A 105 20.38 4.36 -11.53
N ILE A 106 20.14 5.58 -11.01
CA ILE A 106 20.60 6.84 -11.61
C ILE A 106 22.09 7.06 -11.36
N PHE A 107 22.54 6.75 -10.12
CA PHE A 107 23.92 6.97 -9.65
C PHE A 107 24.52 5.65 -9.16
N PRO A 108 25.12 4.83 -10.04
CA PRO A 108 25.67 3.51 -9.68
C PRO A 108 26.70 3.54 -8.54
N ALA A 109 27.39 4.66 -8.34
CA ALA A 109 28.30 4.86 -7.21
C ALA A 109 27.62 4.77 -5.84
N LEU A 110 26.29 4.97 -5.79
CA LEU A 110 25.48 4.85 -4.58
C LEU A 110 24.87 3.45 -4.40
N ALA A 111 25.07 2.53 -5.33
CA ALA A 111 24.54 1.16 -5.31
C ALA A 111 25.31 0.26 -4.33
N THR A 112 25.43 0.67 -3.08
CA THR A 112 25.94 -0.14 -1.98
C THR A 112 24.89 -0.19 -0.87
N PRO A 113 24.78 -1.30 -0.12
CA PRO A 113 23.75 -1.41 0.95
C PRO A 113 23.78 -0.22 1.91
N ALA A 114 24.96 0.26 2.30
CA ALA A 114 25.12 1.41 3.19
C ALA A 114 24.55 2.71 2.59
N ASN A 115 24.89 2.99 1.34
CA ASN A 115 24.42 4.20 0.66
C ASN A 115 22.92 4.16 0.35
N GLU A 116 22.41 2.98 -0.03
CA GLU A 116 20.98 2.77 -0.28
C GLU A 116 20.15 2.97 1.00
N ALA A 117 20.60 2.41 2.13
CA ALA A 117 19.95 2.64 3.42
C ALA A 117 20.05 4.11 3.85
N ALA A 118 21.22 4.75 3.71
CA ALA A 118 21.37 6.16 4.01
C ALA A 118 20.44 7.03 3.14
N CYS A 119 20.34 6.73 1.84
CA CYS A 119 19.42 7.41 0.91
C CYS A 119 17.96 7.24 1.34
N ALA A 120 17.54 6.02 1.71
CA ALA A 120 16.19 5.74 2.20
C ALA A 120 15.88 6.53 3.48
N LEU A 121 16.80 6.57 4.43
CA LEU A 121 16.63 7.33 5.69
C LEU A 121 16.61 8.84 5.45
N ILE A 122 17.47 9.36 4.58
CA ILE A 122 17.50 10.79 4.24
C ILE A 122 16.14 11.22 3.64
N VAL A 123 15.62 10.48 2.64
CA VAL A 123 14.36 10.85 2.00
C VAL A 123 13.17 10.71 2.96
N LEU A 124 13.17 9.71 3.83
CA LEU A 124 12.15 9.52 4.87
C LEU A 124 12.10 10.72 5.81
N TRP A 125 13.24 11.15 6.35
CA TRP A 125 13.29 12.26 7.29
C TRP A 125 13.08 13.63 6.62
N LEU A 126 13.52 13.82 5.38
CA LEU A 126 13.18 15.01 4.59
C LEU A 126 11.66 15.10 4.35
N GLY A 127 11.03 13.98 3.98
CA GLY A 127 9.57 13.91 3.81
C GLY A 127 8.83 14.18 5.13
N THR A 128 9.36 13.67 6.24
CA THR A 128 8.80 13.94 7.58
C THR A 128 8.92 15.41 7.96
N ALA A 129 10.08 16.02 7.76
CA ALA A 129 10.31 17.44 8.03
C ALA A 129 9.40 18.32 7.16
N PHE A 130 9.22 17.96 5.88
CA PHE A 130 8.33 18.65 4.95
C PHE A 130 6.87 18.61 5.43
N ASN A 131 6.39 17.44 5.88
CA ASN A 131 5.04 17.29 6.43
C ASN A 131 4.86 18.06 7.75
N ILE A 132 5.88 18.09 8.62
CA ILE A 132 5.87 18.88 9.87
C ILE A 132 5.79 20.38 9.56
N ALA A 133 6.44 20.85 8.52
CA ALA A 133 6.38 22.24 8.08
C ALA A 133 4.97 22.66 7.58
N GLY A 134 4.03 21.71 7.44
CA GLY A 134 2.64 22.01 7.12
C GLY A 134 2.38 22.33 5.65
N VAL A 135 3.27 21.94 4.75
CA VAL A 135 3.09 22.17 3.31
C VAL A 135 2.03 21.20 2.79
N ARG A 136 0.82 21.69 2.58
CA ARG A 136 -0.30 20.94 2.01
C ARG A 136 -0.26 21.04 0.48
N THR A 137 -0.14 19.91 -0.19
CA THR A 137 -0.34 19.83 -1.64
C THR A 137 -1.83 20.03 -1.96
N ALA A 138 -2.17 21.06 -2.73
CA ALA A 138 -3.54 21.27 -3.20
C ALA A 138 -4.00 20.11 -4.11
N GLY A 139 -5.30 19.83 -4.17
CA GLY A 139 -5.86 18.70 -4.91
C GLY A 139 -5.49 18.66 -6.42
N ILE A 140 -5.24 19.82 -7.04
CA ILE A 140 -4.74 19.89 -8.43
C ILE A 140 -3.31 19.34 -8.53
N ALA A 141 -2.43 19.64 -7.56
CA ALA A 141 -1.07 19.11 -7.54
C ALA A 141 -1.09 17.57 -7.40
N GLN A 142 -1.99 17.03 -6.57
CA GLN A 142 -2.17 15.58 -6.44
C GLN A 142 -2.61 14.93 -7.77
N LEU A 143 -3.52 15.56 -8.50
CA LEU A 143 -3.96 15.08 -9.81
C LEU A 143 -2.80 15.09 -10.82
N VAL A 144 -2.03 16.18 -10.90
CA VAL A 144 -0.86 16.28 -11.78
C VAL A 144 0.19 15.22 -11.45
N ILE A 145 0.51 15.04 -10.17
CA ILE A 145 1.45 14.01 -9.70
C ILE A 145 0.93 12.61 -10.07
N THR A 146 -0.38 12.36 -9.93
CA THR A 146 -0.96 11.06 -10.30
C THR A 146 -0.84 10.80 -11.79
N ILE A 147 -1.10 11.78 -12.63
CA ILE A 147 -0.91 11.65 -14.11
C ILE A 147 0.56 11.38 -14.45
N LEU A 148 1.47 12.12 -13.84
CA LEU A 148 2.92 11.94 -14.06
C LEU A 148 3.41 10.55 -13.63
N LYS A 149 2.85 9.97 -12.56
CA LYS A 149 3.17 8.60 -12.11
C LYS A 149 2.70 7.53 -13.10
N LEU A 150 1.56 7.75 -13.74
CA LEU A 150 0.96 6.80 -14.68
C LEU A 150 1.68 6.78 -16.02
N LEU A 151 2.23 7.90 -16.44
CA LEU A 151 2.86 8.04 -17.76
C LEU A 151 3.95 6.97 -18.02
N PRO A 152 4.96 6.77 -17.16
CA PRO A 152 5.98 5.75 -17.36
C PRO A 152 5.41 4.34 -17.46
N LEU A 153 4.36 4.04 -16.67
CA LEU A 153 3.70 2.74 -16.70
C LEU A 153 2.99 2.51 -18.04
N PHE A 154 2.26 3.50 -18.54
CA PHE A 154 1.61 3.40 -19.84
C PHE A 154 2.60 3.23 -20.99
N VAL A 155 3.75 3.92 -20.94
CA VAL A 155 4.80 3.80 -21.96
C VAL A 155 5.38 2.38 -21.96
N ILE A 156 5.70 1.82 -20.79
CA ILE A 156 6.17 0.42 -20.66
C ILE A 156 5.12 -0.56 -21.15
N ILE A 157 3.84 -0.37 -20.78
CA ILE A 157 2.75 -1.25 -21.22
C ILE A 157 2.62 -1.21 -22.75
N ALA A 158 2.51 -0.01 -23.33
CA ALA A 158 2.21 0.15 -24.75
C ALA A 158 3.30 -0.44 -25.66
N VAL A 159 4.57 -0.17 -25.33
CA VAL A 159 5.68 -0.64 -26.16
C VAL A 159 6.18 -2.01 -25.71
N GLY A 160 6.29 -2.24 -24.39
CA GLY A 160 6.79 -3.50 -23.85
C GLY A 160 5.92 -4.69 -24.22
N ALA A 161 4.58 -4.55 -24.17
CA ALA A 161 3.67 -5.62 -24.53
C ALA A 161 3.85 -6.10 -25.98
N SER A 162 4.22 -5.21 -26.92
CA SER A 162 4.48 -5.59 -28.32
C SER A 162 5.78 -6.38 -28.53
N LYS A 163 6.64 -6.45 -27.52
CA LYS A 163 7.94 -7.16 -27.55
C LYS A 163 7.91 -8.50 -26.82
N LEU A 164 6.77 -8.83 -26.20
CA LEU A 164 6.59 -10.12 -25.54
C LEU A 164 6.29 -11.21 -26.59
N ASP A 165 6.88 -12.39 -26.36
CA ASP A 165 6.61 -13.60 -27.11
C ASP A 165 6.33 -14.78 -26.16
N ALA A 166 6.10 -15.97 -26.70
CA ALA A 166 5.83 -17.15 -25.88
C ALA A 166 7.03 -17.53 -24.98
N GLN A 167 8.26 -17.22 -25.38
CA GLN A 167 9.47 -17.50 -24.61
C GLN A 167 9.60 -16.58 -23.39
N SER A 168 9.04 -15.36 -23.47
CA SER A 168 8.99 -14.41 -22.37
C SER A 168 8.24 -14.95 -21.13
N PHE A 169 7.47 -16.04 -21.30
CA PHE A 169 6.69 -16.67 -20.24
C PHE A 169 7.28 -17.99 -19.74
N THR A 170 8.53 -18.30 -20.10
CA THR A 170 9.22 -19.54 -19.70
C THR A 170 10.47 -19.23 -18.88
N PRO A 171 10.72 -19.95 -17.76
CA PRO A 171 9.82 -20.94 -17.14
C PRO A 171 8.61 -20.26 -16.48
N PHE A 172 7.44 -20.86 -16.60
CA PHE A 172 6.21 -20.25 -16.07
C PHE A 172 6.19 -20.18 -14.54
N ASN A 173 6.68 -21.24 -13.86
CA ASN A 173 6.85 -21.33 -12.40
C ASN A 173 8.29 -21.75 -12.06
N PRO A 174 9.25 -20.84 -12.02
CA PRO A 174 10.66 -21.17 -11.70
C PRO A 174 10.87 -21.58 -10.24
N SER A 175 9.95 -21.23 -9.32
CA SER A 175 10.10 -21.55 -7.89
C SER A 175 10.01 -23.03 -7.56
N GLY A 176 9.44 -23.85 -8.44
CA GLY A 176 9.18 -25.28 -8.20
C GLY A 176 8.14 -25.56 -7.09
N GLN A 177 7.56 -24.53 -6.49
CA GLN A 177 6.55 -24.67 -5.44
C GLN A 177 5.19 -25.07 -6.02
N SER A 178 4.31 -25.62 -5.16
CA SER A 178 2.94 -25.96 -5.55
C SER A 178 2.14 -24.72 -6.00
N TRP A 179 1.19 -24.92 -6.89
CA TRP A 179 0.32 -23.84 -7.38
C TRP A 179 -0.38 -23.08 -6.26
N LEU A 180 -0.83 -23.78 -5.23
CA LEU A 180 -1.47 -23.16 -4.07
C LEU A 180 -0.50 -22.25 -3.31
N SER A 181 0.73 -22.72 -3.07
CA SER A 181 1.77 -21.95 -2.40
C SER A 181 2.12 -20.68 -3.19
N VAL A 182 2.42 -20.83 -4.49
CA VAL A 182 2.75 -19.69 -5.37
C VAL A 182 1.60 -18.67 -5.40
N THR A 183 0.37 -19.14 -5.62
CA THR A 183 -0.81 -18.25 -5.67
C THR A 183 -0.99 -17.50 -4.35
N THR A 184 -0.83 -18.20 -3.21
CA THR A 184 -1.02 -17.61 -1.88
C THR A 184 0.03 -16.53 -1.59
N VAL A 185 1.31 -16.82 -1.81
CA VAL A 185 2.39 -15.86 -1.55
C VAL A 185 2.33 -14.69 -2.53
N THR A 186 2.17 -14.96 -3.82
CA THR A 186 2.12 -13.90 -4.84
C THR A 186 0.87 -13.04 -4.72
N ALA A 187 -0.24 -13.57 -4.20
CA ALA A 187 -1.42 -12.77 -3.88
C ALA A 187 -1.16 -11.80 -2.72
N ALA A 188 -0.46 -12.22 -1.67
CA ALA A 188 -0.09 -11.34 -0.57
C ALA A 188 0.86 -10.21 -1.04
N LEU A 189 1.86 -10.55 -1.87
CA LEU A 189 2.75 -9.57 -2.49
C LEU A 189 1.99 -8.60 -3.41
N ALA A 190 1.12 -9.12 -4.27
CA ALA A 190 0.34 -8.32 -5.21
C ALA A 190 -0.66 -7.40 -4.50
N LEU A 191 -1.23 -7.84 -3.37
CA LEU A 191 -2.17 -7.03 -2.60
C LEU A 191 -1.53 -5.75 -2.07
N TRP A 192 -0.22 -5.75 -1.80
CA TRP A 192 0.51 -4.54 -1.44
C TRP A 192 0.28 -3.39 -2.46
N ALA A 193 0.38 -3.69 -3.75
CA ALA A 193 0.17 -2.70 -4.81
C ALA A 193 -1.30 -2.30 -4.98
N LEU A 194 -2.23 -3.00 -4.33
CA LEU A 194 -3.66 -2.71 -4.33
C LEU A 194 -4.15 -2.11 -3.01
N GLN A 195 -3.26 -1.89 -2.03
CA GLN A 195 -3.57 -1.13 -0.81
C GLN A 195 -3.71 0.35 -1.12
N GLY A 196 -4.54 1.05 -0.31
CA GLY A 196 -4.91 2.43 -0.55
C GLY A 196 -6.32 2.57 -1.13
N MET A 197 -7.03 1.46 -1.33
CA MET A 197 -8.42 1.46 -1.77
C MET A 197 -9.36 2.16 -0.77
N GLU A 198 -8.99 2.18 0.50
CA GLU A 198 -9.71 2.86 1.58
C GLU A 198 -9.44 4.37 1.65
N CYS A 199 -8.44 4.88 0.93
CA CYS A 199 -7.98 6.26 1.08
C CYS A 199 -9.07 7.32 0.82
N ALA A 200 -10.06 7.03 -0.02
CA ALA A 200 -11.19 7.92 -0.23
C ALA A 200 -12.14 7.97 0.98
N THR A 201 -12.13 6.97 1.86
CA THR A 201 -12.99 6.91 3.06
C THR A 201 -12.41 7.66 4.25
N ILE A 202 -11.11 7.98 4.23
CA ILE A 202 -10.42 8.65 5.35
C ILE A 202 -10.85 10.11 5.45
N PRO A 203 -10.82 10.94 4.36
CA PRO A 203 -11.28 12.31 4.39
C PRO A 203 -12.77 12.45 4.02
N ALA A 204 -13.64 11.53 4.45
CA ALA A 204 -15.04 11.47 4.02
C ALA A 204 -15.79 12.81 4.21
N GLU A 205 -15.47 13.56 5.26
CA GLU A 205 -16.06 14.88 5.56
C GLU A 205 -15.72 15.98 4.53
N HIS A 206 -14.68 15.76 3.72
CA HIS A 206 -14.21 16.72 2.71
C HIS A 206 -14.60 16.32 1.28
N VAL A 207 -15.44 15.27 1.12
CA VAL A 207 -15.89 14.78 -0.19
C VAL A 207 -17.30 15.26 -0.49
N ASP A 208 -17.49 15.89 -1.64
CA ASP A 208 -18.81 16.36 -2.09
C ASP A 208 -19.71 15.15 -2.39
N ASP A 209 -20.94 15.14 -1.87
CA ASP A 209 -21.88 14.02 -1.97
C ASP A 209 -21.18 12.67 -1.65
N ALA A 210 -20.57 12.59 -0.46
CA ALA A 210 -19.73 11.49 -0.05
C ALA A 210 -20.39 10.10 -0.22
N GLU A 211 -21.71 10.02 0.05
CA GLU A 211 -22.49 8.79 -0.09
C GLU A 211 -22.50 8.21 -1.51
N LYS A 212 -22.37 9.04 -2.54
CA LYS A 212 -22.32 8.62 -3.94
C LYS A 212 -20.91 8.66 -4.52
N THR A 213 -20.14 9.68 -4.15
CA THR A 213 -18.81 9.93 -4.71
C THR A 213 -17.80 8.88 -4.23
N ILE A 214 -17.71 8.61 -2.91
CA ILE A 214 -16.73 7.68 -2.36
C ILE A 214 -16.92 6.27 -2.93
N PRO A 215 -18.13 5.66 -2.94
CA PRO A 215 -18.28 4.31 -3.50
C PRO A 215 -17.86 4.18 -4.96
N ARG A 216 -18.22 5.15 -5.79
CA ARG A 216 -17.88 5.14 -7.22
C ARG A 216 -16.39 5.36 -7.46
N ALA A 217 -15.81 6.32 -6.75
CA ALA A 217 -14.39 6.64 -6.84
C ALA A 217 -13.51 5.46 -6.37
N THR A 218 -13.91 4.80 -5.29
CA THR A 218 -13.21 3.62 -4.77
C THR A 218 -13.24 2.46 -5.78
N LEU A 219 -14.42 2.08 -6.27
CA LEU A 219 -14.53 0.96 -7.21
C LEU A 219 -13.81 1.23 -8.53
N LEU A 220 -14.00 2.42 -9.12
CA LEU A 220 -13.32 2.79 -10.36
C LEU A 220 -11.81 2.90 -10.14
N GLY A 221 -11.39 3.52 -9.06
CA GLY A 221 -9.98 3.70 -8.72
C GLY A 221 -9.26 2.36 -8.55
N VAL A 222 -9.87 1.42 -7.83
CA VAL A 222 -9.32 0.06 -7.65
C VAL A 222 -9.24 -0.68 -8.98
N ALA A 223 -10.29 -0.64 -9.80
CA ALA A 223 -10.29 -1.33 -11.10
C ALA A 223 -9.21 -0.78 -12.04
N LEU A 224 -9.08 0.55 -12.12
CA LEU A 224 -8.05 1.20 -12.94
C LEU A 224 -6.63 0.91 -12.43
N ALA A 225 -6.41 1.05 -11.11
CA ALA A 225 -5.10 0.79 -10.52
C ALA A 225 -4.69 -0.68 -10.68
N ALA A 226 -5.61 -1.63 -10.46
CA ALA A 226 -5.36 -3.04 -10.66
C ALA A 226 -4.99 -3.34 -12.13
N ALA A 227 -5.79 -2.86 -13.09
CA ALA A 227 -5.53 -3.09 -14.51
C ALA A 227 -4.15 -2.58 -14.95
N VAL A 228 -3.82 -1.33 -14.58
CA VAL A 228 -2.52 -0.72 -14.93
C VAL A 228 -1.37 -1.47 -14.26
N THR A 229 -1.48 -1.74 -12.96
CA THR A 229 -0.38 -2.37 -12.21
C THR A 229 -0.11 -3.80 -12.65
N ILE A 230 -1.17 -4.62 -12.81
CA ILE A 230 -1.03 -6.01 -13.27
C ILE A 230 -0.37 -6.05 -14.64
N THR A 231 -0.87 -5.24 -15.57
CA THR A 231 -0.34 -5.21 -16.94
C THR A 231 1.12 -4.73 -16.96
N ALA A 232 1.45 -3.66 -16.23
CA ALA A 232 2.81 -3.13 -16.17
C ALA A 232 3.79 -4.15 -15.56
N CYS A 233 3.44 -4.76 -14.42
CA CYS A 233 4.28 -5.77 -13.77
C CYS A 233 4.46 -7.02 -14.64
N THR A 234 3.41 -7.48 -15.31
CA THR A 234 3.47 -8.62 -16.25
C THR A 234 4.41 -8.35 -17.42
N VAL A 235 4.33 -7.14 -17.98
CA VAL A 235 5.22 -6.73 -19.07
C VAL A 235 6.68 -6.72 -18.61
N VAL A 236 6.97 -6.15 -17.44
CA VAL A 236 8.34 -6.12 -16.90
C VAL A 236 8.86 -7.53 -16.61
N LEU A 237 8.02 -8.42 -16.04
CA LEU A 237 8.37 -9.84 -15.83
C LEU A 237 8.68 -10.59 -17.13
N GLY A 238 8.06 -10.21 -18.23
CA GLY A 238 8.31 -10.80 -19.54
C GLY A 238 9.52 -10.19 -20.28
N LEU A 239 9.89 -8.94 -19.98
CA LEU A 239 10.99 -8.26 -20.66
C LEU A 239 12.35 -8.52 -20.05
N VAL A 240 12.44 -8.66 -18.74
CA VAL A 240 13.71 -8.80 -17.99
C VAL A 240 13.90 -10.24 -17.55
N PRO A 241 15.09 -10.88 -17.78
CA PRO A 241 15.37 -12.23 -17.29
C PRO A 241 15.15 -12.32 -15.78
N LEU A 242 14.47 -13.38 -15.33
CA LEU A 242 13.98 -13.53 -13.96
C LEU A 242 15.11 -13.53 -12.92
N ASP A 243 16.28 -14.11 -13.25
CA ASP A 243 17.47 -14.12 -12.41
C ASP A 243 18.01 -12.72 -12.14
N ARG A 244 18.06 -11.86 -13.17
CA ARG A 244 18.45 -10.45 -13.03
C ARG A 244 17.38 -9.65 -12.34
N LEU A 245 16.12 -9.89 -12.69
CA LEU A 245 14.98 -9.17 -12.14
C LEU A 245 14.85 -9.36 -10.62
N ALA A 246 15.08 -10.58 -10.12
CA ALA A 246 15.03 -10.89 -8.69
C ALA A 246 16.05 -10.08 -7.85
N MET A 247 17.12 -9.61 -8.48
CA MET A 247 18.17 -8.78 -7.84
C MET A 247 18.05 -7.29 -8.20
N SER A 248 17.12 -6.94 -9.06
CA SER A 248 16.98 -5.58 -9.58
C SER A 248 16.43 -4.63 -8.52
N THR A 249 17.12 -3.53 -8.30
CA THR A 249 16.68 -2.42 -7.44
C THR A 249 15.80 -1.41 -8.19
N ALA A 250 15.71 -1.53 -9.54
CA ALA A 250 14.91 -0.66 -10.39
C ALA A 250 14.34 -1.42 -11.62
N PRO A 251 13.43 -2.41 -11.42
CA PRO A 251 12.90 -3.29 -12.46
C PRO A 251 12.39 -2.60 -13.73
N PHE A 252 11.69 -1.49 -13.58
CA PHE A 252 11.14 -0.73 -14.70
C PHE A 252 12.23 0.02 -15.47
N ALA A 253 13.28 0.49 -14.78
CA ALA A 253 14.43 1.11 -15.44
C ALA A 253 15.22 0.07 -16.27
N ASP A 254 15.36 -1.16 -15.75
CA ASP A 254 15.99 -2.27 -16.48
C ASP A 254 15.17 -2.63 -17.73
N ALA A 255 13.85 -2.71 -17.61
CA ALA A 255 12.95 -2.95 -18.73
C ALA A 255 13.07 -1.83 -19.79
N ALA A 256 13.08 -0.55 -19.36
CA ALA A 256 13.24 0.58 -20.26
C ALA A 256 14.62 0.59 -20.96
N SER A 257 15.69 0.23 -20.22
CA SER A 257 17.03 0.10 -20.78
C SER A 257 17.10 -0.97 -21.86
N ARG A 258 16.40 -2.07 -21.69
CA ARG A 258 16.33 -3.15 -22.71
C ARG A 258 15.55 -2.73 -23.95
N LEU A 259 14.51 -1.92 -23.79
CA LEU A 259 13.67 -1.48 -24.93
C LEU A 259 14.32 -0.36 -25.74
N TRP A 260 14.97 0.61 -25.07
CA TRP A 260 15.41 1.86 -25.69
C TRP A 260 16.83 2.29 -25.31
N GLY A 261 17.59 1.46 -24.59
CA GLY A 261 18.97 1.76 -24.18
C GLY A 261 19.05 2.50 -22.83
N GLN A 262 20.27 2.68 -22.34
CA GLN A 262 20.59 3.18 -21.00
C GLN A 262 19.96 4.56 -20.67
N GLY A 263 19.92 5.47 -21.65
CA GLY A 263 19.30 6.78 -21.44
C GLY A 263 17.82 6.70 -21.06
N ALA A 264 17.07 5.76 -21.65
CA ALA A 264 15.67 5.52 -21.28
C ALA A 264 15.53 4.88 -19.90
N GLY A 265 16.46 3.98 -19.54
CA GLY A 265 16.52 3.42 -18.19
C GLY A 265 16.72 4.49 -17.13
N THR A 266 17.66 5.41 -17.36
CA THR A 266 17.89 6.54 -16.45
C THR A 266 16.66 7.44 -16.36
N ALA A 267 16.03 7.78 -17.49
CA ALA A 267 14.80 8.58 -17.49
C ALA A 267 13.66 7.88 -16.71
N MET A 268 13.52 6.56 -16.88
CA MET A 268 12.57 5.75 -16.11
C MET A 268 12.88 5.76 -14.62
N ALA A 269 14.14 5.60 -14.22
CA ALA A 269 14.57 5.65 -12.83
C ALA A 269 14.26 7.02 -12.19
N VAL A 270 14.45 8.13 -12.91
CA VAL A 270 14.05 9.47 -12.47
C VAL A 270 12.54 9.55 -12.26
N ALA A 271 11.74 9.05 -13.22
CA ALA A 271 10.29 9.03 -13.09
C ALA A 271 9.81 8.19 -11.90
N MET A 272 10.47 7.05 -11.65
CA MET A 272 10.22 6.21 -10.48
C MET A 272 10.55 6.95 -9.17
N ALA A 273 11.70 7.62 -9.09
CA ALA A 273 12.10 8.39 -7.91
C ALA A 273 11.09 9.50 -7.60
N VAL A 274 10.66 10.27 -8.61
CA VAL A 274 9.63 11.30 -8.47
C VAL A 274 8.30 10.70 -8.00
N SER A 275 7.91 9.54 -8.55
CA SER A 275 6.70 8.83 -8.13
C SER A 275 6.78 8.37 -6.67
N CYS A 276 7.93 7.85 -6.24
CA CYS A 276 8.19 7.45 -4.86
C CYS A 276 8.10 8.64 -3.90
N LEU A 277 8.69 9.79 -4.26
CA LEU A 277 8.59 11.02 -3.46
C LEU A 277 7.12 11.45 -3.24
N GLY A 278 6.33 11.43 -4.30
CA GLY A 278 4.91 11.79 -4.21
C GLY A 278 4.12 10.81 -3.33
N ALA A 279 4.38 9.50 -3.44
CA ALA A 279 3.75 8.50 -2.61
C ALA A 279 4.21 8.60 -1.15
N LEU A 280 5.52 8.78 -0.93
CA LEU A 280 6.11 8.92 0.40
C LEU A 280 5.49 10.09 1.16
N ASN A 281 5.35 11.24 0.50
CA ASN A 281 4.72 12.41 1.11
C ASN A 281 3.28 12.12 1.56
N GLY A 282 2.48 11.47 0.71
CA GLY A 282 1.10 11.10 1.03
C GLY A 282 1.01 10.10 2.19
N TRP A 283 1.84 9.05 2.18
CA TRP A 283 1.84 8.04 3.23
C TRP A 283 2.41 8.55 4.56
N ILE A 284 3.40 9.46 4.56
CA ILE A 284 3.87 10.15 5.77
C ILE A 284 2.73 11.01 6.35
N LEU A 285 1.95 11.71 5.53
CA LEU A 285 0.78 12.44 6.02
C LEU A 285 -0.21 11.50 6.73
N VAL A 286 -0.55 10.37 6.11
CA VAL A 286 -1.44 9.34 6.70
C VAL A 286 -0.85 8.80 8.00
N GLN A 287 0.47 8.60 8.07
CA GLN A 287 1.21 8.16 9.26
C GLN A 287 0.98 9.06 10.49
N GLY A 288 0.84 10.37 10.27
CA GLY A 288 0.48 11.31 11.32
C GLY A 288 -1.01 11.36 11.62
N GLN A 289 -1.85 11.28 10.58
CA GLN A 289 -3.31 11.45 10.69
C GLN A 289 -4.01 10.27 11.36
N VAL A 290 -3.55 9.03 11.13
CA VAL A 290 -4.18 7.83 11.73
C VAL A 290 -4.14 7.85 13.26
N PRO A 291 -2.97 8.00 13.92
CA PRO A 291 -2.93 8.06 15.39
C PRO A 291 -3.60 9.32 15.94
N TYR A 292 -3.58 10.44 15.20
CA TYR A 292 -4.30 11.66 15.56
C TYR A 292 -5.81 11.43 15.62
N ALA A 293 -6.40 10.91 14.55
CA ALA A 293 -7.83 10.62 14.50
C ALA A 293 -8.25 9.61 15.58
N ALA A 294 -7.47 8.54 15.76
CA ALA A 294 -7.72 7.55 16.80
C ALA A 294 -7.63 8.14 18.22
N ALA A 295 -6.75 9.13 18.45
CA ALA A 295 -6.65 9.82 19.73
C ALA A 295 -7.81 10.81 19.97
N CYS A 296 -8.26 11.53 18.92
CA CYS A 296 -9.47 12.35 18.98
C CYS A 296 -10.71 11.50 19.31
N ASP A 297 -10.78 10.28 18.79
CA ASP A 297 -11.81 9.29 19.10
C ASP A 297 -11.67 8.65 20.50
N GLY A 298 -10.65 9.01 21.27
CA GLY A 298 -10.37 8.45 22.60
C GLY A 298 -9.85 7.00 22.56
N LEU A 299 -9.38 6.54 21.40
CA LEU A 299 -8.80 5.20 21.24
C LEU A 299 -7.31 5.16 21.56
N PHE A 300 -6.57 6.21 21.18
CA PHE A 300 -5.13 6.35 21.42
C PHE A 300 -4.86 7.31 22.59
N PRO A 301 -3.64 7.31 23.16
CA PRO A 301 -3.24 8.26 24.20
C PRO A 301 -3.40 9.72 23.74
N ALA A 302 -3.87 10.58 24.63
CA ALA A 302 -4.24 11.98 24.34
C ALA A 302 -3.11 12.83 23.74
N TYR A 303 -1.84 12.46 23.97
CA TYR A 303 -0.72 13.21 23.38
C TYR A 303 -0.66 13.11 21.85
N PHE A 304 -1.22 12.05 21.24
CA PHE A 304 -1.34 11.97 19.78
C PHE A 304 -2.39 12.91 19.18
N ALA A 305 -3.36 13.38 19.99
CA ALA A 305 -4.35 14.37 19.57
C ALA A 305 -3.77 15.79 19.52
N ARG A 306 -2.53 16.00 19.97
CA ARG A 306 -1.90 17.33 19.96
C ARG A 306 -1.44 17.69 18.55
N VAL A 307 -1.81 18.90 18.13
CA VAL A 307 -1.35 19.51 16.87
C VAL A 307 -0.49 20.74 17.18
N ASP A 308 0.38 21.08 16.26
CA ASP A 308 1.17 22.31 16.34
C ASP A 308 0.38 23.55 15.90
N ALA A 309 1.04 24.72 15.85
CA ALA A 309 0.43 25.97 15.39
C ALA A 309 -0.11 25.91 13.95
N ASN A 310 0.39 24.98 13.12
CA ASN A 310 -0.05 24.75 11.74
C ASN A 310 -1.15 23.68 11.63
N GLY A 311 -1.63 23.13 12.75
CA GLY A 311 -2.60 22.04 12.78
C GLY A 311 -1.99 20.68 12.43
N THR A 312 -0.66 20.49 12.52
CA THR A 312 0.04 19.28 12.14
C THR A 312 0.25 18.34 13.34
N PRO A 313 -0.11 17.04 13.25
CA PRO A 313 0.06 16.05 14.32
C PRO A 313 1.51 15.54 14.37
N ARG A 314 2.44 16.35 14.87
CA ARG A 314 3.89 16.08 14.85
C ARG A 314 4.27 14.76 15.53
N ILE A 315 3.62 14.40 16.63
CA ILE A 315 3.98 13.21 17.41
C ILE A 315 3.79 11.95 16.58
N GLY A 316 2.66 11.80 15.89
CA GLY A 316 2.39 10.66 15.00
C GLY A 316 3.39 10.57 13.86
N LEU A 317 3.74 11.71 13.26
CA LEU A 317 4.74 11.80 12.19
C LEU A 317 6.12 11.32 12.66
N VAL A 318 6.63 11.88 13.77
CA VAL A 318 7.97 11.56 14.27
C VAL A 318 8.06 10.11 14.77
N VAL A 319 7.11 9.67 15.59
CA VAL A 319 7.11 8.28 16.11
C VAL A 319 7.03 7.26 14.98
N GLY A 320 6.13 7.47 13.99
CA GLY A 320 6.06 6.58 12.84
C GLY A 320 7.34 6.56 12.01
N SER A 321 8.00 7.73 11.82
CA SER A 321 9.28 7.81 11.10
C SER A 321 10.44 7.15 11.85
N VAL A 322 10.44 7.20 13.20
CA VAL A 322 11.39 6.43 14.01
C VAL A 322 11.17 4.93 13.83
N LEU A 323 9.91 4.46 13.89
CA LEU A 323 9.58 3.04 13.67
C LEU A 323 9.96 2.57 12.26
N ALA A 324 9.67 3.37 11.23
CA ALA A 324 10.10 3.10 9.86
C ALA A 324 11.63 3.05 9.72
N THR A 325 12.36 3.94 10.42
CA THR A 325 13.83 3.92 10.48
C THR A 325 14.34 2.62 11.09
N LEU A 326 13.77 2.19 12.22
CA LEU A 326 14.14 0.92 12.86
C LEU A 326 13.89 -0.27 11.94
N LEU A 327 12.79 -0.28 11.18
CA LEU A 327 12.50 -1.34 10.22
C LEU A 327 13.54 -1.39 9.09
N VAL A 328 13.92 -0.24 8.52
CA VAL A 328 14.96 -0.17 7.49
C VAL A 328 16.28 -0.68 8.05
N LEU A 329 16.68 -0.24 9.26
CA LEU A 329 17.95 -0.64 9.88
C LEU A 329 17.98 -2.11 10.32
N ALA A 330 16.88 -2.65 10.80
CA ALA A 330 16.78 -4.06 11.22
C ALA A 330 17.03 -5.04 10.04
N ASN A 331 16.73 -4.63 8.83
CA ASN A 331 16.92 -5.43 7.62
C ASN A 331 18.17 -5.04 6.83
N PHE A 332 19.01 -4.15 7.36
CA PHE A 332 20.18 -3.57 6.68
C PHE A 332 21.21 -4.60 6.17
N ALA A 333 21.32 -5.76 6.82
CA ALA A 333 22.23 -6.84 6.40
C ALA A 333 21.76 -7.58 5.14
N GLY A 334 20.52 -7.38 4.71
CA GLY A 334 19.91 -7.98 3.51
C GLY A 334 20.12 -7.14 2.25
N SER A 335 19.66 -7.69 1.11
CA SER A 335 19.56 -6.91 -0.12
C SER A 335 18.40 -5.91 -0.02
N LEU A 336 18.46 -4.82 -0.80
CA LEU A 336 17.38 -3.81 -0.88
C LEU A 336 16.04 -4.44 -1.22
N VAL A 337 16.00 -5.42 -2.13
CA VAL A 337 14.81 -6.19 -2.48
C VAL A 337 14.27 -6.98 -1.28
N ALA A 338 15.16 -7.57 -0.46
CA ALA A 338 14.73 -8.28 0.75
C ALA A 338 14.12 -7.34 1.79
N VAL A 339 14.74 -6.18 2.04
CA VAL A 339 14.20 -5.13 2.93
C VAL A 339 12.82 -4.66 2.46
N PHE A 340 12.69 -4.40 1.16
CA PHE A 340 11.42 -4.03 0.55
C PHE A 340 10.37 -5.13 0.74
N THR A 341 10.69 -6.38 0.38
CA THR A 341 9.76 -7.51 0.46
C THR A 341 9.29 -7.76 1.88
N ALA A 342 10.20 -7.76 2.86
CA ALA A 342 9.82 -7.91 4.28
C ALA A 342 8.92 -6.77 4.75
N SER A 343 9.24 -5.52 4.38
CA SER A 343 8.44 -4.34 4.74
C SER A 343 7.02 -4.39 4.16
N ILE A 344 6.87 -4.78 2.87
CA ILE A 344 5.55 -4.87 2.24
C ILE A 344 4.71 -6.03 2.76
N LEU A 345 5.32 -7.17 3.10
CA LEU A 345 4.60 -8.30 3.68
C LEU A 345 4.10 -7.97 5.08
N LEU A 346 4.93 -7.33 5.91
CA LEU A 346 4.51 -6.87 7.24
C LEU A 346 3.43 -5.78 7.15
N ALA A 347 3.57 -4.81 6.24
CA ALA A 347 2.55 -3.80 5.98
C ALA A 347 1.23 -4.43 5.54
N THR A 348 1.29 -5.42 4.63
CA THR A 348 0.12 -6.14 4.12
C THR A 348 -0.56 -6.94 5.24
N ALA A 349 0.20 -7.68 6.05
CA ALA A 349 -0.34 -8.41 7.20
C ALA A 349 -1.09 -7.48 8.16
N ALA A 350 -0.47 -6.34 8.49
CA ALA A 350 -1.08 -5.36 9.38
C ALA A 350 -2.31 -4.66 8.78
N ALA A 351 -2.35 -4.40 7.46
CA ALA A 351 -3.51 -3.81 6.80
C ALA A 351 -4.69 -4.78 6.62
N LEU A 352 -4.39 -6.08 6.43
CA LEU A 352 -5.43 -7.10 6.23
C LEU A 352 -6.34 -7.28 7.44
N LEU A 353 -5.85 -7.06 8.65
CA LEU A 353 -6.69 -7.13 9.86
C LEU A 353 -7.84 -6.11 9.82
N PRO A 354 -7.60 -4.79 9.71
CA PRO A 354 -8.68 -3.82 9.62
C PRO A 354 -9.55 -4.02 8.37
N TYR A 355 -9.03 -4.55 7.26
CA TYR A 355 -9.82 -4.87 6.08
C TYR A 355 -10.77 -6.05 6.34
N ALA A 356 -10.27 -7.14 6.93
CA ALA A 356 -11.11 -8.28 7.32
C ALA A 356 -12.17 -7.86 8.35
N PHE A 357 -11.80 -7.05 9.36
CA PHE A 357 -12.76 -6.55 10.33
C PHE A 357 -13.77 -5.57 9.75
N SER A 358 -13.43 -4.81 8.72
CA SER A 358 -14.40 -4.01 7.95
C SER A 358 -15.40 -4.91 7.21
N ALA A 359 -14.96 -6.02 6.62
CA ALA A 359 -15.84 -7.00 6.00
C ALA A 359 -16.75 -7.68 7.05
N ALA A 360 -16.22 -8.06 8.22
CA ALA A 360 -16.99 -8.56 9.34
C ALA A 360 -17.98 -7.51 9.88
N ALA A 361 -17.61 -6.22 9.90
CA ALA A 361 -18.49 -5.12 10.27
C ALA A 361 -19.68 -5.01 9.30
N MET A 362 -19.41 -5.09 7.99
CA MET A 362 -20.49 -5.12 6.99
C MET A 362 -21.42 -6.32 7.19
N LEU A 363 -20.88 -7.54 7.44
CA LEU A 363 -21.69 -8.71 7.75
C LEU A 363 -22.62 -8.46 8.96
N ARG A 364 -22.05 -7.96 10.06
CA ARG A 364 -22.80 -7.69 11.28
C ARG A 364 -23.86 -6.60 11.12
N LEU A 365 -23.53 -5.51 10.44
CA LEU A 365 -24.44 -4.38 10.27
C LEU A 365 -25.56 -4.70 9.27
N GLU A 366 -25.24 -5.38 8.15
CA GLU A 366 -26.26 -5.78 7.16
C GLU A 366 -27.21 -6.84 7.72
N SER A 367 -26.70 -7.83 8.50
CA SER A 367 -27.53 -8.90 9.09
C SER A 367 -28.54 -8.40 10.14
N ARG A 368 -28.34 -7.20 10.69
CA ARG A 368 -29.25 -6.58 11.66
C ARG A 368 -30.36 -5.74 11.05
N LEU A 369 -30.37 -5.60 9.73
CA LEU A 369 -31.44 -4.89 9.03
C LEU A 369 -32.71 -5.75 8.98
N ASP A 370 -33.87 -5.14 8.97
CA ASP A 370 -35.17 -5.83 8.83
C ASP A 370 -35.24 -6.65 7.52
N ARG A 371 -34.55 -6.21 6.49
CA ARG A 371 -34.45 -6.89 5.19
C ARG A 371 -33.00 -6.94 4.72
N PRO A 372 -32.22 -7.91 5.22
CA PRO A 372 -30.82 -8.05 4.80
C PRO A 372 -30.73 -8.52 3.35
N SER A 373 -29.76 -8.00 2.61
CA SER A 373 -29.50 -8.40 1.22
C SER A 373 -28.53 -9.58 1.17
N GLY A 374 -28.97 -10.73 0.66
CA GLY A 374 -28.12 -11.93 0.52
C GLY A 374 -26.89 -11.67 -0.32
N TRP A 375 -26.98 -10.86 -1.39
CA TRP A 375 -25.85 -10.47 -2.21
C TRP A 375 -24.78 -9.70 -1.39
N ARG A 376 -25.20 -8.71 -0.60
CA ARG A 376 -24.28 -7.92 0.23
C ARG A 376 -23.61 -8.77 1.30
N LEU A 377 -24.36 -9.66 1.93
CA LEU A 377 -23.82 -10.63 2.87
C LEU A 377 -22.80 -11.56 2.18
N GLY A 378 -23.09 -12.02 0.95
CA GLY A 378 -22.16 -12.83 0.15
C GLY A 378 -20.86 -12.10 -0.17
N VAL A 379 -20.92 -10.84 -0.61
CA VAL A 379 -19.74 -9.99 -0.87
C VAL A 379 -18.90 -9.83 0.40
N ALA A 380 -19.54 -9.51 1.52
CA ALA A 380 -18.84 -9.31 2.79
C ALA A 380 -18.21 -10.62 3.32
N ALA A 381 -18.89 -11.76 3.17
CA ALA A 381 -18.36 -13.08 3.56
C ALA A 381 -17.14 -13.44 2.70
N LEU A 382 -17.22 -13.29 1.38
CA LEU A 382 -16.10 -13.54 0.47
C LEU A 382 -14.92 -12.61 0.74
N ALA A 383 -15.16 -11.32 0.99
CA ALA A 383 -14.12 -10.35 1.35
C ALA A 383 -13.44 -10.73 2.67
N PHE A 384 -14.20 -11.20 3.67
CA PHE A 384 -13.68 -11.64 4.95
C PHE A 384 -12.80 -12.88 4.81
N VAL A 385 -13.30 -13.91 4.10
CA VAL A 385 -12.54 -15.15 3.83
C VAL A 385 -11.28 -14.85 3.04
N TYR A 386 -11.36 -14.00 2.01
CA TYR A 386 -10.20 -13.54 1.26
C TYR A 386 -9.18 -12.84 2.17
N GLY A 387 -9.61 -11.91 3.03
CA GLY A 387 -8.74 -11.20 3.96
C GLY A 387 -7.98 -12.13 4.89
N LEU A 388 -8.65 -13.14 5.47
CA LEU A 388 -8.02 -14.15 6.32
C LEU A 388 -7.06 -15.06 5.53
N TRP A 389 -7.45 -15.47 4.32
CA TRP A 389 -6.60 -16.30 3.49
C TRP A 389 -5.35 -15.55 3.02
N ALA A 390 -5.49 -14.30 2.57
CA ALA A 390 -4.37 -13.45 2.16
C ALA A 390 -3.41 -13.17 3.33
N LEU A 391 -3.92 -13.09 4.57
CA LEU A 391 -3.10 -12.94 5.77
C LEU A 391 -2.13 -14.12 5.94
N VAL A 392 -2.58 -15.35 5.68
CA VAL A 392 -1.70 -16.54 5.69
C VAL A 392 -0.61 -16.42 4.63
N GLY A 393 -0.93 -15.83 3.47
CA GLY A 393 0.00 -15.62 2.36
C GLY A 393 1.16 -14.66 2.66
N THR A 394 1.06 -13.83 3.70
CA THR A 394 2.15 -12.94 4.11
C THR A 394 3.33 -13.68 4.74
N GLY A 395 3.14 -14.95 5.10
CA GLY A 395 4.17 -15.81 5.67
C GLY A 395 4.29 -15.70 7.18
N ALA A 396 4.90 -16.74 7.78
CA ALA A 396 5.00 -16.88 9.23
C ALA A 396 5.79 -15.73 9.88
N GLU A 397 6.84 -15.25 9.22
CA GLU A 397 7.67 -14.16 9.74
C GLU A 397 6.87 -12.86 9.90
N ALA A 398 6.14 -12.44 8.85
CA ALA A 398 5.30 -11.24 8.92
C ALA A 398 4.18 -11.38 9.94
N LEU A 399 3.61 -12.58 10.10
CA LEU A 399 2.59 -12.86 11.11
C LEU A 399 3.13 -12.77 12.54
N ILE A 400 4.32 -13.33 12.80
CA ILE A 400 4.96 -13.30 14.13
C ILE A 400 5.32 -11.85 14.51
N TRP A 401 5.97 -11.12 13.62
CA TRP A 401 6.30 -9.72 13.84
C TRP A 401 5.05 -8.85 13.97
N GLY A 402 4.05 -9.06 13.11
CA GLY A 402 2.76 -8.37 13.18
C GLY A 402 2.05 -8.60 14.51
N ALA A 403 1.98 -9.86 14.97
CA ALA A 403 1.40 -10.20 16.28
C ALA A 403 2.18 -9.57 17.45
N GLY A 404 3.52 -9.60 17.40
CA GLY A 404 4.37 -8.94 18.39
C GLY A 404 4.13 -7.45 18.48
N LEU A 405 4.03 -6.77 17.33
CA LEU A 405 3.73 -5.33 17.26
C LEU A 405 2.32 -4.99 17.74
N LEU A 406 1.33 -5.85 17.47
CA LEU A 406 -0.04 -5.69 18.01
C LEU A 406 -0.04 -5.82 19.53
N LEU A 407 0.64 -6.82 20.08
CA LEU A 407 0.76 -7.00 21.52
C LEU A 407 1.50 -5.83 22.20
N ALA A 408 2.55 -5.29 21.55
CA ALA A 408 3.26 -4.09 22.02
C ALA A 408 2.35 -2.85 22.07
N GLY A 409 1.29 -2.81 21.30
CA GLY A 409 0.27 -1.75 21.34
C GLY A 409 -0.70 -1.84 22.54
N MET A 410 -0.93 -3.03 23.07
CA MET A 410 -1.95 -3.24 24.11
C MET A 410 -1.79 -2.37 25.37
N PRO A 411 -0.58 -2.11 25.90
CA PRO A 411 -0.41 -1.19 27.03
C PRO A 411 -0.96 0.22 26.76
N PHE A 412 -0.88 0.72 25.53
CA PHE A 412 -1.39 2.05 25.17
C PHE A 412 -2.91 2.12 25.24
N HIS A 413 -3.61 1.00 25.04
CA HIS A 413 -5.06 0.94 25.25
C HIS A 413 -5.45 1.23 26.70
N PHE A 414 -4.67 0.76 27.67
CA PHE A 414 -4.92 1.01 29.09
C PHE A 414 -4.48 2.40 29.55
N LEU A 415 -3.45 2.97 28.89
CA LEU A 415 -2.96 4.33 29.17
C LEU A 415 -3.86 5.44 28.63
N ARG A 416 -4.77 5.15 27.68
CA ARG A 416 -5.68 6.13 27.08
C ARG A 416 -6.66 6.76 28.08
N ARG A 417 -6.93 6.11 29.21
CA ARG A 417 -7.87 6.55 30.23
C ARG A 417 -7.26 7.51 31.28
N ARG A 418 -6.00 7.86 31.13
CA ARG A 418 -5.29 8.84 31.93
C ARG A 418 -4.92 10.06 31.10
#